data_db620244d03e73f30f2cb055e549b8e2
#
_entry.id   db620244d03e73f30f2cb055e549b8e2
#
_cell.length_a   1.000
_cell.length_b   1.000
_cell.length_c   1.000
_cell.angle_alpha   90.00
_cell.angle_beta   90.00
_cell.angle_gamma   90.00
#
_symmetry.space_group_name_H-M   'P 1'
#
loop_
_entity.id
_entity.type
_entity.pdbx_description
1 polymer ?
#
loop_
_entity_poly.entity_id
_entity_poly.type
_entity_poly.pdbx_seq_one_letter_code
_entity_poly.pdbx_strand_id
1 'polypeptide(L)'
;LFLSFLPQGSSILDFGCGSGRDTKYFLDQGFYVDATDGSEEMCHIASNYTGIQVRRLLFEELDENKKYDGIWACSSILHLPKNELKAVFMKMFKALKDDGIIYTSFKYGDFEGERNGRYFTDFTEKTFEEFVCEIDNLQLKEEWITGDVRPGRGEEKWLNVILQKN
;
A
#
# COMPACT_ATOMS: atom_id res chain seq x y z
N LEU A 1 -10.69 4.59 8.24
CA LEU A 1 -10.98 3.15 8.28
C LEU A 1 -9.73 2.31 8.62
N PHE A 2 -8.60 2.42 7.89
CA PHE A 2 -7.39 1.63 8.16
C PHE A 2 -6.94 1.70 9.63
N LEU A 3 -6.82 2.89 10.21
CA LEU A 3 -6.38 3.05 11.60
C LEU A 3 -7.37 2.47 12.63
N SER A 4 -8.65 2.30 12.28
CA SER A 4 -9.63 1.72 13.21
C SER A 4 -9.43 0.20 13.42
N PHE A 5 -8.67 -0.45 12.55
CA PHE A 5 -8.27 -1.85 12.72
C PHE A 5 -7.01 -2.03 13.59
N LEU A 6 -6.31 -0.95 13.92
CA LEU A 6 -5.03 -0.99 14.60
C LEU A 6 -5.13 -0.45 16.03
N PRO A 7 -4.63 -1.19 17.04
CA PRO A 7 -4.44 -0.61 18.36
C PRO A 7 -3.59 0.66 18.32
N GLN A 8 -3.86 1.58 19.24
CA GLN A 8 -3.07 2.81 19.38
C GLN A 8 -1.59 2.48 19.60
N GLY A 9 -0.70 3.18 18.92
CA GLY A 9 0.74 2.94 19.00
C GLY A 9 1.25 1.74 18.21
N SER A 10 0.42 1.16 17.34
CA SER A 10 0.86 0.10 16.42
C SER A 10 1.98 0.56 15.48
N SER A 11 2.75 -0.40 14.98
CA SER A 11 3.79 -0.19 13.98
C SER A 11 3.21 -0.29 12.56
N ILE A 12 3.40 0.74 11.75
CA ILE A 12 2.94 0.84 10.38
C ILE A 12 4.13 0.95 9.42
N LEU A 13 4.12 0.16 8.35
CA LEU A 13 4.97 0.40 7.19
C LEU A 13 4.19 1.26 6.19
N ASP A 14 4.68 2.47 5.90
CA ASP A 14 4.21 3.26 4.75
C ASP A 14 5.05 2.88 3.52
N PHE A 15 4.49 2.04 2.68
CA PHE A 15 5.18 1.32 1.61
C PHE A 15 4.99 2.03 0.28
N GLY A 16 5.96 2.84 -0.11
CA GLY A 16 5.86 3.78 -1.22
C GLY A 16 5.25 5.10 -0.76
N CYS A 17 5.88 5.74 0.22
CA CYS A 17 5.31 6.89 0.94
C CYS A 17 5.29 8.20 0.13
N GLY A 18 5.98 8.27 -1.00
CA GLY A 18 6.10 9.50 -1.79
C GLY A 18 6.66 10.63 -0.96
N SER A 19 5.97 11.76 -0.94
CA SER A 19 6.39 12.97 -0.19
C SER A 19 6.17 12.88 1.34
N GLY A 20 5.58 11.77 1.83
CA GLY A 20 5.40 11.54 3.27
C GLY A 20 4.11 12.09 3.86
N ARG A 21 3.11 12.44 3.04
CA ARG A 21 1.82 12.97 3.51
C ARG A 21 1.13 12.03 4.51
N ASP A 22 0.99 10.77 4.15
CA ASP A 22 0.31 9.77 4.98
C ASP A 22 1.19 9.37 6.18
N THR A 23 2.50 9.24 5.98
CA THR A 23 3.49 9.05 7.05
C THR A 23 3.32 10.11 8.15
N LYS A 24 3.29 11.39 7.75
CA LYS A 24 3.12 12.51 8.69
C LYS A 24 1.81 12.39 9.46
N TYR A 25 0.73 12.07 8.78
CA TYR A 25 -0.57 11.86 9.41
C TYR A 25 -0.54 10.73 10.44
N PHE A 26 0.04 9.58 10.14
CA PHE A 26 0.13 8.47 11.08
C PHE A 26 0.99 8.80 12.30
N LEU A 27 2.10 9.49 12.10
CA LEU A 27 2.94 9.98 13.21
C LEU A 27 2.15 10.94 14.13
N ASP A 28 1.41 11.88 13.56
CA ASP A 28 0.59 12.83 14.31
C ASP A 28 -0.56 12.15 15.07
N GLN A 29 -1.02 10.98 14.61
CA GLN A 29 -1.99 10.15 15.31
C GLN A 29 -1.37 9.24 16.39
N GLY A 30 -0.05 9.29 16.58
CA GLY A 30 0.65 8.55 17.64
C GLY A 30 1.04 7.11 17.27
N PHE A 31 1.14 6.79 15.99
CA PHE A 31 1.63 5.49 15.51
C PHE A 31 3.14 5.53 15.29
N TYR A 32 3.80 4.37 15.38
CA TYR A 32 5.17 4.21 14.94
C TYR A 32 5.17 3.93 13.44
N VAL A 33 5.93 4.72 12.67
CA VAL A 33 5.95 4.60 11.20
C VAL A 33 7.36 4.33 10.72
N ASP A 34 7.50 3.25 9.96
CA ASP A 34 8.64 2.99 9.09
C ASP A 34 8.19 3.36 7.67
N ALA A 35 8.82 4.35 7.05
CA ALA A 35 8.43 4.84 5.73
C ALA A 35 9.52 4.54 4.71
N THR A 36 9.10 4.07 3.54
CA THR A 36 10.00 3.70 2.44
C THR A 36 9.47 4.22 1.12
N ASP A 37 10.40 4.51 0.21
CA ASP A 37 10.08 4.83 -1.19
C ASP A 37 11.22 4.37 -2.11
N GLY A 38 10.92 4.01 -3.35
CA GLY A 38 11.92 3.61 -4.33
C GLY A 38 12.75 4.77 -4.87
N SER A 39 12.28 6.00 -4.75
CA SER A 39 12.94 7.22 -5.19
C SER A 39 13.75 7.85 -4.06
N GLU A 40 15.05 8.00 -4.27
CA GLU A 40 15.93 8.72 -3.33
C GLU A 40 15.48 10.17 -3.10
N GLU A 41 15.02 10.84 -4.16
CA GLU A 41 14.50 12.20 -4.08
C GLU A 41 13.25 12.28 -3.18
N MET A 42 12.31 11.35 -3.35
CA MET A 42 11.11 11.27 -2.50
C MET A 42 11.48 10.96 -1.05
N CYS A 43 12.41 10.06 -0.80
CA CYS A 43 12.92 9.77 0.55
C CYS A 43 13.48 11.03 1.22
N HIS A 44 14.20 11.85 0.48
CA HIS A 44 14.77 13.12 0.99
C HIS A 44 13.67 14.13 1.33
N ILE A 45 12.73 14.32 0.42
CA ILE A 45 11.57 15.22 0.64
C ILE A 45 10.75 14.74 1.83
N ALA A 46 10.41 13.46 1.88
CA ALA A 46 9.60 12.89 2.96
C ALA A 46 10.31 12.97 4.31
N SER A 47 11.63 12.71 4.36
CA SER A 47 12.41 12.82 5.60
C SER A 47 12.37 14.25 6.15
N ASN A 48 12.55 15.26 5.30
CA ASN A 48 12.47 16.65 5.70
C ASN A 48 11.07 17.04 6.18
N TYR A 49 10.04 16.55 5.50
CA TYR A 49 8.65 16.88 5.83
C TYR A 49 8.16 16.21 7.11
N THR A 50 8.51 14.95 7.32
CA THR A 50 7.99 14.13 8.42
C THR A 50 8.83 14.20 9.69
N GLY A 51 10.11 14.54 9.57
CA GLY A 51 11.06 14.55 10.69
C GLY A 51 11.62 13.17 11.05
N ILE A 52 11.27 12.11 10.31
CA ILE A 52 11.87 10.77 10.45
C ILE A 52 12.77 10.46 9.26
N GLN A 53 13.67 9.51 9.41
CA GLN A 53 14.48 9.02 8.30
C GLN A 53 13.63 8.07 7.44
N VAL A 54 13.35 8.46 6.20
CA VAL A 54 12.68 7.63 5.19
C VAL A 54 13.74 6.84 4.44
N ARG A 55 13.55 5.52 4.34
CA ARG A 55 14.52 4.62 3.70
C ARG A 55 14.20 4.43 2.21
N ARG A 56 15.24 4.45 1.37
CA ARG A 56 15.09 3.96 0.01
C ARG A 56 14.93 2.44 0.02
N LEU A 57 13.83 1.95 -0.55
CA LEU A 57 13.53 0.52 -0.67
C LEU A 57 12.64 0.29 -1.90
N LEU A 58 13.07 -0.57 -2.80
CA LEU A 58 12.20 -1.07 -3.86
C LEU A 58 11.24 -2.12 -3.27
N PHE A 59 10.07 -2.30 -3.90
CA PHE A 59 9.05 -3.22 -3.36
C PHE A 59 9.55 -4.66 -3.24
N GLU A 60 10.33 -5.12 -4.22
CA GLU A 60 10.93 -6.45 -4.24
C GLU A 60 12.05 -6.66 -3.19
N GLU A 61 12.56 -5.58 -2.61
CA GLU A 61 13.61 -5.63 -1.58
C GLU A 61 13.06 -5.82 -0.16
N LEU A 62 11.74 -5.75 0.03
CA LEU A 62 11.13 -5.95 1.35
C LEU A 62 11.45 -7.36 1.87
N ASP A 63 12.14 -7.44 3.01
CA ASP A 63 12.55 -8.72 3.64
C ASP A 63 12.36 -8.72 5.18
N GLU A 64 11.37 -8.00 5.65
CA GLU A 64 11.02 -7.98 7.06
C GLU A 64 10.20 -9.23 7.44
N ASN A 65 10.22 -9.59 8.72
CA ASN A 65 9.47 -10.73 9.24
C ASN A 65 8.72 -10.33 10.51
N LYS A 66 7.40 -10.46 10.50
CA LYS A 66 6.50 -10.19 11.65
C LYS A 66 6.84 -8.87 12.38
N LYS A 67 7.05 -7.81 11.62
CA LYS A 67 7.49 -6.51 12.16
C LYS A 67 6.35 -5.50 12.31
N TYR A 68 5.40 -5.50 11.39
CA TYR A 68 4.37 -4.48 11.31
C TYR A 68 2.99 -5.00 11.70
N ASP A 69 2.24 -4.17 12.41
CA ASP A 69 0.82 -4.38 12.66
C ASP A 69 -0.03 -3.99 11.45
N GLY A 70 0.42 -3.01 10.68
CA GLY A 70 -0.21 -2.56 9.45
C GLY A 70 0.79 -2.20 8.36
N ILE A 71 0.39 -2.44 7.11
CA ILE A 71 1.11 -1.97 5.91
C ILE A 71 0.17 -1.10 5.10
N TRP A 72 0.62 0.12 4.80
CA TRP A 72 -0.09 1.10 4.00
C TRP A 72 0.61 1.24 2.65
N ALA A 73 -0.03 0.75 1.57
CA ALA A 73 0.47 0.80 0.21
C ALA A 73 -0.49 1.61 -0.69
N CYS A 74 -0.66 2.88 -0.36
CA CYS A 74 -1.60 3.78 -1.04
C CYS A 74 -1.05 4.25 -2.38
N SER A 75 -1.71 3.88 -3.47
CA SER A 75 -1.35 4.30 -4.84
C SER A 75 0.14 4.06 -5.17
N SER A 76 0.70 2.98 -4.68
CA SER A 76 2.14 2.68 -4.79
C SER A 76 2.42 1.42 -5.61
N ILE A 77 1.93 0.26 -5.18
CA ILE A 77 2.23 -1.03 -5.82
C ILE A 77 1.45 -1.29 -7.12
N LEU A 78 0.53 -0.41 -7.50
CA LEU A 78 -0.28 -0.54 -8.72
C LEU A 78 0.55 -0.47 -10.03
N HIS A 79 1.80 -0.08 -9.95
CA HIS A 79 2.71 0.01 -11.10
C HIS A 79 3.49 -1.29 -11.38
N LEU A 80 3.17 -2.37 -10.67
CA LEU A 80 3.78 -3.69 -10.87
C LEU A 80 2.89 -4.60 -11.72
N PRO A 81 3.47 -5.41 -12.63
CA PRO A 81 2.75 -6.50 -13.28
C PRO A 81 2.20 -7.51 -12.26
N LYS A 82 1.11 -8.21 -12.58
CA LYS A 82 0.44 -9.13 -11.65
C LYS A 82 1.35 -10.21 -11.05
N ASN A 83 2.29 -10.75 -11.85
CA ASN A 83 3.24 -11.75 -11.36
C ASN A 83 4.20 -11.17 -10.30
N GLU A 84 4.72 -9.96 -10.52
CA GLU A 84 5.57 -9.25 -9.56
C GLU A 84 4.76 -8.81 -8.34
N LEU A 85 3.53 -8.33 -8.57
CA LEU A 85 2.60 -7.91 -7.53
C LEU A 85 2.30 -9.05 -6.55
N LYS A 86 2.09 -10.28 -7.05
CA LYS A 86 1.91 -11.46 -6.20
C LYS A 86 3.11 -11.71 -5.28
N ALA A 87 4.32 -11.63 -5.82
CA ALA A 87 5.55 -11.78 -5.03
C ALA A 87 5.68 -10.70 -3.95
N VAL A 88 5.31 -9.45 -4.26
CA VAL A 88 5.31 -8.34 -3.28
C VAL A 88 4.26 -8.56 -2.19
N PHE A 89 3.07 -9.03 -2.53
CA PHE A 89 2.05 -9.38 -1.52
C PHE A 89 2.55 -10.47 -0.56
N MET A 90 3.25 -11.48 -1.04
CA MET A 90 3.86 -12.51 -0.18
C MET A 90 4.92 -11.93 0.77
N LYS A 91 5.70 -10.94 0.31
CA LYS A 91 6.67 -10.23 1.16
C LYS A 91 5.97 -9.35 2.20
N MET A 92 4.92 -8.64 1.82
CA MET A 92 4.09 -7.88 2.78
C MET A 92 3.46 -8.81 3.82
N PHE A 93 2.94 -9.96 3.39
CA PHE A 93 2.40 -10.98 4.30
C PHE A 93 3.45 -11.46 5.33
N LYS A 94 4.68 -11.75 4.87
CA LYS A 94 5.80 -12.13 5.75
C LYS A 94 6.15 -11.01 6.75
N ALA A 95 6.11 -9.76 6.29
CA ALA A 95 6.45 -8.60 7.10
C ALA A 95 5.39 -8.26 8.16
N LEU A 96 4.13 -8.70 7.96
CA LEU A 96 3.06 -8.53 8.93
C LEU A 96 3.20 -9.46 10.13
N LYS A 97 2.90 -8.93 11.31
CA LYS A 97 2.56 -9.73 12.49
C LYS A 97 1.28 -10.53 12.23
N ASP A 98 1.00 -11.49 13.09
CA ASP A 98 -0.24 -12.26 13.04
C ASP A 98 -1.42 -11.28 13.30
N ASP A 99 -2.53 -11.47 12.62
CA ASP A 99 -3.69 -10.56 12.59
C ASP A 99 -3.42 -9.17 11.98
N GLY A 100 -2.22 -8.91 11.46
CA GLY A 100 -1.85 -7.66 10.82
C GLY A 100 -2.65 -7.39 9.54
N ILE A 101 -2.75 -6.14 9.15
CA ILE A 101 -3.56 -5.69 8.01
C ILE A 101 -2.73 -5.01 6.93
N ILE A 102 -3.19 -5.14 5.68
CA ILE A 102 -2.67 -4.39 4.53
C ILE A 102 -3.79 -3.52 3.98
N TYR A 103 -3.51 -2.24 3.78
CA TYR A 103 -4.29 -1.39 2.90
C TYR A 103 -3.54 -1.21 1.58
N THR A 104 -4.26 -1.28 0.47
CA THR A 104 -3.74 -0.90 -0.83
C THR A 104 -4.84 -0.34 -1.72
N SER A 105 -4.44 0.40 -2.76
CA SER A 105 -5.37 0.96 -3.73
C SER A 105 -4.85 0.80 -5.15
N PHE A 106 -5.79 0.54 -6.06
CA PHE A 106 -5.56 0.38 -7.49
C PHE A 106 -6.51 1.26 -8.28
N LYS A 107 -6.15 1.61 -9.50
CA LYS A 107 -7.15 2.17 -10.43
C LYS A 107 -8.22 1.13 -10.72
N TYR A 108 -9.46 1.59 -10.78
CA TYR A 108 -10.61 0.73 -11.02
C TYR A 108 -10.72 0.38 -12.51
N GLY A 109 -10.73 -0.89 -12.83
CA GLY A 109 -10.86 -1.41 -14.19
C GLY A 109 -10.25 -2.79 -14.36
N ASP A 110 -10.03 -3.20 -15.59
CA ASP A 110 -9.47 -4.51 -15.97
C ASP A 110 -8.20 -4.39 -16.84
N PHE A 111 -7.66 -3.18 -16.95
CA PHE A 111 -6.48 -2.91 -17.76
C PHE A 111 -5.20 -3.37 -17.07
N GLU A 112 -4.31 -4.01 -17.82
CA GLU A 112 -2.94 -4.27 -17.41
C GLU A 112 -1.99 -3.94 -18.57
N GLY A 113 -1.02 -3.05 -18.34
CA GLY A 113 -0.05 -2.63 -19.35
C GLY A 113 0.50 -1.22 -19.10
N GLU A 114 1.16 -0.68 -20.10
CA GLU A 114 1.68 0.68 -20.08
C GLU A 114 0.63 1.73 -20.45
N ARG A 115 0.61 2.81 -19.68
CA ARG A 115 -0.27 3.96 -19.87
C ARG A 115 0.48 5.22 -19.43
N ASN A 116 0.67 6.16 -20.34
CA ASN A 116 1.40 7.42 -20.09
C ASN A 116 2.83 7.20 -19.54
N GLY A 117 3.56 6.22 -20.10
CA GLY A 117 4.95 5.92 -19.72
C GLY A 117 5.13 5.18 -18.38
N ARG A 118 4.04 4.69 -17.77
CA ARG A 118 4.05 3.90 -16.55
C ARG A 118 3.22 2.63 -16.74
N TYR A 119 3.66 1.56 -16.09
CA TYR A 119 2.89 0.33 -16.02
C TYR A 119 1.76 0.47 -15.01
N PHE A 120 0.58 -0.07 -15.31
CA PHE A 120 -0.56 -0.12 -14.42
C PHE A 120 -1.17 -1.51 -14.41
N THR A 121 -1.55 -1.96 -13.25
CA THR A 121 -2.43 -3.11 -13.03
C THR A 121 -3.69 -2.61 -12.35
N ASP A 122 -4.77 -2.52 -13.11
CA ASP A 122 -6.07 -2.11 -12.61
C ASP A 122 -6.84 -3.34 -12.09
N PHE A 123 -7.74 -3.13 -11.14
CA PHE A 123 -8.62 -4.17 -10.63
C PHE A 123 -10.06 -3.68 -10.50
N THR A 124 -11.00 -4.58 -10.76
CA THR A 124 -12.36 -4.53 -10.24
C THR A 124 -12.42 -5.34 -8.95
N GLU A 125 -13.51 -5.26 -8.19
CA GLU A 125 -13.71 -6.09 -7.00
C GLU A 125 -13.51 -7.58 -7.34
N LYS A 126 -14.20 -8.05 -8.38
CA LYS A 126 -14.12 -9.44 -8.82
C LYS A 126 -12.70 -9.89 -9.18
N THR A 127 -11.99 -9.12 -9.99
CA THR A 127 -10.63 -9.49 -10.43
C THR A 127 -9.62 -9.40 -9.31
N PHE A 128 -9.84 -8.52 -8.32
CA PHE A 128 -9.01 -8.46 -7.13
C PHE A 128 -9.26 -9.64 -6.18
N GLU A 129 -10.53 -10.02 -5.97
CA GLU A 129 -10.86 -11.23 -5.20
C GLU A 129 -10.22 -12.48 -5.82
N GLU A 130 -10.34 -12.65 -7.14
CA GLU A 130 -9.68 -13.75 -7.87
C GLU A 130 -8.17 -13.75 -7.67
N PHE A 131 -7.53 -12.59 -7.73
CA PHE A 131 -6.09 -12.43 -7.50
C PHE A 131 -5.69 -12.78 -6.06
N VAL A 132 -6.42 -12.29 -5.07
CA VAL A 132 -6.08 -12.48 -3.66
C VAL A 132 -6.34 -13.90 -3.18
N CYS A 133 -7.34 -14.60 -3.76
CA CYS A 133 -7.59 -16.02 -3.48
C CYS A 133 -6.39 -16.94 -3.80
N GLU A 134 -5.48 -16.48 -4.63
CA GLU A 134 -4.23 -17.22 -4.92
C GLU A 134 -3.15 -17.04 -3.85
N ILE A 135 -3.38 -16.22 -2.84
CA ILE A 135 -2.44 -15.93 -1.75
C ILE A 135 -2.98 -16.53 -0.46
N ASP A 136 -2.36 -17.62 0.00
CA ASP A 136 -2.78 -18.33 1.19
C ASP A 136 -2.77 -17.42 2.44
N ASN A 137 -3.77 -17.62 3.31
CA ASN A 137 -3.88 -16.97 4.61
C ASN A 137 -4.00 -15.43 4.58
N LEU A 138 -4.39 -14.87 3.44
CA LEU A 138 -4.70 -13.46 3.31
C LEU A 138 -6.19 -13.30 2.98
N GLN A 139 -6.94 -12.63 3.84
CA GLN A 139 -8.38 -12.49 3.74
C GLN A 139 -8.77 -11.05 3.42
N LEU A 140 -9.65 -10.87 2.43
CA LEU A 140 -10.28 -9.57 2.18
C LEU A 140 -11.24 -9.23 3.34
N LYS A 141 -11.03 -8.07 3.96
CA LYS A 141 -11.87 -7.56 5.08
C LYS A 141 -12.81 -6.47 4.63
N GLU A 142 -12.32 -5.54 3.84
CA GLU A 142 -13.08 -4.39 3.36
C GLU A 142 -12.65 -4.05 1.94
N GLU A 143 -13.62 -3.62 1.14
CA GLU A 143 -13.37 -3.02 -0.17
C GLU A 143 -14.37 -1.88 -0.43
N TRP A 144 -13.91 -0.84 -1.09
CA TRP A 144 -14.76 0.28 -1.48
C TRP A 144 -14.18 1.05 -2.66
N ILE A 145 -15.05 1.76 -3.37
CA ILE A 145 -14.67 2.56 -4.54
C ILE A 145 -14.71 4.05 -4.16
N THR A 146 -13.66 4.78 -4.56
CA THR A 146 -13.60 6.25 -4.45
C THR A 146 -13.38 6.88 -5.82
N GLY A 147 -13.82 8.15 -5.97
CA GLY A 147 -13.44 8.98 -7.10
C GLY A 147 -12.02 9.54 -6.93
N ASP A 148 -11.41 9.94 -8.05
CA ASP A 148 -10.13 10.66 -8.01
C ASP A 148 -10.40 12.12 -7.59
N VAL A 149 -9.72 12.56 -6.53
CA VAL A 149 -9.90 13.91 -5.98
C VAL A 149 -9.13 15.00 -6.72
N ARG A 150 -8.29 14.61 -7.68
CA ARG A 150 -7.48 15.56 -8.47
C ARG A 150 -8.36 16.30 -9.47
N PRO A 151 -8.11 17.62 -9.70
CA PRO A 151 -8.86 18.40 -10.67
C PRO A 151 -8.82 17.75 -12.07
N GLY A 152 -9.99 17.69 -12.75
CA GLY A 152 -10.14 17.14 -14.09
C GLY A 152 -10.12 15.61 -14.18
N ARG A 153 -10.10 14.87 -13.06
CA ARG A 153 -10.06 13.40 -13.02
C ARG A 153 -11.28 12.77 -12.30
N GLY A 154 -12.37 13.49 -12.16
CA GLY A 154 -13.55 13.02 -11.42
C GLY A 154 -14.21 11.74 -11.98
N GLU A 155 -13.96 11.42 -13.26
CA GLU A 155 -14.41 10.17 -13.89
C GLU A 155 -13.53 8.94 -13.51
N GLU A 156 -12.29 9.17 -13.07
CA GLU A 156 -11.40 8.10 -12.64
C GLU A 156 -11.82 7.58 -11.26
N LYS A 157 -11.87 6.26 -11.12
CA LYS A 157 -12.22 5.60 -9.87
C LYS A 157 -11.04 4.80 -9.33
N TRP A 158 -11.06 4.58 -8.03
CA TRP A 158 -10.07 3.81 -7.30
C TRP A 158 -10.75 2.69 -6.54
N LEU A 159 -10.24 1.48 -6.66
CA LEU A 159 -10.53 0.38 -5.76
C LEU A 159 -9.62 0.47 -4.54
N ASN A 160 -10.21 0.49 -3.37
CA ASN A 160 -9.50 0.48 -2.09
C ASN A 160 -9.82 -0.82 -1.39
N VAL A 161 -8.83 -1.45 -0.80
CA VAL A 161 -9.00 -2.73 -0.13
C VAL A 161 -8.24 -2.79 1.19
N ILE A 162 -8.80 -3.50 2.17
CA ILE A 162 -8.11 -3.90 3.39
C ILE A 162 -8.10 -5.42 3.45
N LEU A 163 -6.91 -5.98 3.60
CA LEU A 163 -6.66 -7.40 3.76
C LEU A 163 -6.16 -7.67 5.18
N GLN A 164 -6.47 -8.84 5.71
CA GLN A 164 -5.97 -9.29 7.00
C GLN A 164 -5.21 -10.61 6.84
N LYS A 165 -4.09 -10.70 7.54
CA LYS A 165 -3.34 -11.94 7.72
C LYS A 165 -4.03 -12.82 8.75
N ASN A 166 -4.39 -14.03 8.38
CA ASN A 166 -4.93 -15.06 9.27
C ASN A 166 -3.81 -15.86 9.93
#